data_66f05c6c154acceff6561919d6ca005b
#
_entry.id   66f05c6c154acceff6561919d6ca005b
#
_cell.length_a   1.000
_cell.length_b   1.000
_cell.length_c   1.000
_cell.angle_alpha   90.00
_cell.angle_beta   90.00
_cell.angle_gamma   90.00
#
_symmetry.space_group_name_H-M   'P 1'
#
loop_
_entity.id
_entity.type
_entity.pdbx_description
1 polymer ?
#
loop_
_entity_poly.entity_id
_entity_poly.type
_entity_poly.pdbx_seq_one_letter_code
_entity_poly.pdbx_strand_id
1 'polypeptide(L)'
;MMIKFKDKLKSNFSIWPKTVFVVVLILLSAAVTIWGLRNTVEVVVDGQKVEITTLSKNLKTVLDNNGITVAQKDKISVELDSEVNDGDIIYINKAVDVEIIVDGKNLSIASAEKTVEDMLEAENIKISQEDKIVPSMDENLQAGMTVEVTRVKKKLLKEVQPIAFETETRKNSELNQGVEEVVQDGSNGERTITTEVVYENGKEVNRRVVKEAVSKNPINKIIDIGTLAVVRPSRGGNVKDFAYSSMISCVSTAYTSDRGDSGTITATGTTVRRNPNGYSTVAVDPRVIPLGTKLYIEGYGLAIAEDTGGAIIGNKVDVYVNSYDEAVNWGRRQVNVYILK
;
A
#
# COMPACT_ATOMS: atom_id res chain seq x y z
N MET A 1 -99.98 -85.39 21.52
CA MET A 1 -99.45 -84.10 20.94
C MET A 1 -98.09 -83.75 21.44
N MET A 2 -97.25 -84.65 21.92
CA MET A 2 -95.90 -84.36 22.52
C MET A 2 -94.69 -84.94 21.73
N ILE A 3 -94.90 -85.74 20.70
CA ILE A 3 -93.81 -86.39 19.92
C ILE A 3 -93.31 -85.53 18.76
N LYS A 4 -94.07 -84.63 18.17
CA LYS A 4 -93.61 -83.79 17.03
C LYS A 4 -92.77 -82.57 17.44
N PHE A 5 -92.69 -82.22 18.73
CA PHE A 5 -91.89 -81.08 19.17
C PHE A 5 -90.42 -81.45 19.47
N LYS A 6 -90.15 -82.74 19.82
CA LYS A 6 -88.76 -83.24 20.08
C LYS A 6 -87.95 -83.42 18.79
N ASP A 7 -88.57 -83.77 17.67
CA ASP A 7 -87.84 -83.98 16.38
C ASP A 7 -87.49 -82.66 15.72
N LYS A 8 -88.30 -81.61 15.92
CA LYS A 8 -87.96 -80.29 15.39
C LYS A 8 -86.84 -79.59 16.15
N LEU A 9 -86.70 -79.91 17.46
CA LEU A 9 -85.55 -79.44 18.25
C LEU A 9 -84.25 -80.20 17.96
N LYS A 10 -84.33 -81.51 17.70
CA LYS A 10 -83.15 -82.30 17.27
C LYS A 10 -82.62 -81.97 15.93
N SER A 11 -83.44 -81.58 14.96
CA SER A 11 -82.98 -81.21 13.60
C SER A 11 -82.27 -79.82 13.60
N ASN A 12 -82.80 -78.91 14.41
CA ASN A 12 -82.16 -77.60 14.53
C ASN A 12 -80.82 -77.64 15.33
N PHE A 13 -80.72 -78.54 16.31
CA PHE A 13 -79.47 -78.71 17.07
C PHE A 13 -78.32 -79.42 16.29
N SER A 14 -78.67 -80.18 15.23
CA SER A 14 -77.70 -80.87 14.38
C SER A 14 -77.09 -79.97 13.31
N ILE A 15 -77.66 -78.84 13.00
CA ILE A 15 -77.16 -77.90 11.98
C ILE A 15 -76.28 -76.80 12.61
N TRP A 16 -76.49 -76.46 13.87
CA TRP A 16 -75.82 -75.33 14.61
C TRP A 16 -74.25 -75.52 14.70
N PRO A 17 -73.71 -76.74 15.09
CA PRO A 17 -72.28 -76.91 15.17
C PRO A 17 -71.61 -76.83 13.79
N LYS A 18 -72.28 -77.21 12.70
CA LYS A 18 -71.74 -77.10 11.35
C LYS A 18 -71.66 -75.67 10.84
N THR A 19 -72.72 -74.91 11.08
CA THR A 19 -72.79 -73.48 10.70
C THR A 19 -71.80 -72.65 11.52
N VAL A 20 -71.66 -72.93 12.82
CA VAL A 20 -70.63 -72.29 13.69
C VAL A 20 -69.19 -72.63 13.17
N PHE A 21 -68.91 -73.87 12.82
CA PHE A 21 -67.66 -74.31 12.32
C PHE A 21 -67.30 -73.63 10.95
N VAL A 22 -68.27 -73.51 10.06
CA VAL A 22 -68.01 -72.80 8.75
C VAL A 22 -67.81 -71.32 9.01
N VAL A 23 -68.55 -70.65 9.91
CA VAL A 23 -68.35 -69.27 10.28
C VAL A 23 -66.93 -69.07 10.87
N VAL A 24 -66.51 -69.93 11.79
CA VAL A 24 -65.15 -69.91 12.36
C VAL A 24 -64.06 -70.06 11.27
N LEU A 25 -64.27 -71.00 10.33
CA LEU A 25 -63.35 -71.16 9.22
C LEU A 25 -63.28 -69.92 8.32
N ILE A 26 -64.38 -69.30 8.03
CA ILE A 26 -64.42 -68.02 7.27
C ILE A 26 -63.71 -66.94 8.02
N LEU A 27 -63.95 -66.77 9.34
CA LEU A 27 -63.30 -65.78 10.18
C LEU A 27 -61.79 -66.04 10.27
N LEU A 28 -61.36 -67.32 10.42
CA LEU A 28 -59.94 -67.70 10.42
C LEU A 28 -59.28 -67.39 9.07
N SER A 29 -59.96 -67.76 7.95
CA SER A 29 -59.42 -67.46 6.61
C SER A 29 -59.33 -65.97 6.39
N ALA A 30 -60.35 -65.18 6.78
CA ALA A 30 -60.32 -63.73 6.72
C ALA A 30 -59.19 -63.13 7.57
N ALA A 31 -59.00 -63.66 8.79
CA ALA A 31 -57.94 -63.25 9.69
C ALA A 31 -56.55 -63.51 9.08
N VAL A 32 -56.33 -64.72 8.50
CA VAL A 32 -55.08 -65.10 7.79
C VAL A 32 -54.85 -64.22 6.57
N THR A 33 -55.93 -63.96 5.80
CA THR A 33 -55.85 -63.06 4.64
C THR A 33 -55.50 -61.63 5.04
N ILE A 34 -56.15 -61.11 6.06
CA ILE A 34 -55.83 -59.73 6.60
C ILE A 34 -54.42 -59.70 7.14
N TRP A 35 -53.96 -60.73 7.81
CA TRP A 35 -52.61 -60.83 8.33
C TRP A 35 -51.57 -60.85 7.23
N GLY A 36 -51.81 -61.60 6.12
CA GLY A 36 -50.92 -61.65 4.95
C GLY A 36 -50.98 -60.46 4.05
N LEU A 37 -51.93 -59.54 4.25
CA LEU A 37 -52.05 -58.26 3.52
C LEU A 37 -51.45 -57.07 4.27
N ARG A 38 -50.95 -57.28 5.49
CA ARG A 38 -50.34 -56.23 6.26
C ARG A 38 -48.89 -55.99 5.76
N ASN A 39 -48.59 -54.72 5.53
CA ASN A 39 -47.24 -54.23 5.32
C ASN A 39 -46.71 -53.58 6.59
N THR A 40 -45.45 -53.88 6.96
CA THR A 40 -44.74 -53.22 8.03
C THR A 40 -43.71 -52.28 7.41
N VAL A 41 -43.81 -50.99 7.73
CA VAL A 41 -42.96 -49.94 7.13
C VAL A 41 -42.26 -49.21 8.28
N GLU A 42 -40.94 -49.00 8.17
CA GLU A 42 -40.18 -48.16 9.09
C GLU A 42 -40.16 -46.73 8.55
N VAL A 43 -40.72 -45.80 9.36
CA VAL A 43 -40.66 -44.36 9.07
C VAL A 43 -39.69 -43.73 10.03
N VAL A 44 -38.64 -43.08 9.49
CA VAL A 44 -37.61 -42.39 10.26
C VAL A 44 -37.84 -40.88 10.16
N VAL A 45 -38.37 -40.28 11.23
CA VAL A 45 -38.65 -38.83 11.30
C VAL A 45 -37.57 -38.18 12.13
N ASP A 46 -36.77 -37.31 11.54
CA ASP A 46 -35.60 -36.60 12.17
C ASP A 46 -34.69 -37.57 12.95
N GLY A 47 -34.48 -38.77 12.38
CA GLY A 47 -33.65 -39.83 12.97
C GLY A 47 -34.39 -40.72 13.99
N GLN A 48 -35.63 -40.41 14.34
CA GLN A 48 -36.45 -41.24 15.20
C GLN A 48 -37.22 -42.29 14.39
N LYS A 49 -37.07 -43.56 14.73
CA LYS A 49 -37.68 -44.69 14.03
C LYS A 49 -39.08 -44.97 14.60
N VAL A 50 -40.06 -45.07 13.72
CA VAL A 50 -41.42 -45.48 14.00
C VAL A 50 -41.78 -46.62 13.08
N GLU A 51 -42.09 -47.78 13.63
CA GLU A 51 -42.58 -48.96 12.89
C GLU A 51 -44.10 -48.88 12.76
N ILE A 52 -44.61 -48.93 11.53
CA ILE A 52 -46.01 -48.79 11.22
C ILE A 52 -46.48 -50.06 10.50
N THR A 53 -47.47 -50.76 11.09
CA THR A 53 -48.14 -51.85 10.41
C THR A 53 -49.45 -51.36 9.79
N THR A 54 -49.60 -51.53 8.52
CA THR A 54 -50.76 -50.98 7.75
C THR A 54 -51.32 -51.95 6.73
N LEU A 55 -52.57 -51.75 6.35
CA LEU A 55 -53.22 -52.39 5.20
C LEU A 55 -53.27 -51.44 3.96
N SER A 56 -52.99 -50.15 4.21
CA SER A 56 -52.94 -49.17 3.11
C SER A 56 -51.67 -49.31 2.33
N LYS A 57 -51.75 -49.22 1.03
CA LYS A 57 -50.61 -49.17 0.13
C LYS A 57 -50.17 -47.76 -0.22
N ASN A 58 -50.99 -46.76 0.03
CA ASN A 58 -50.65 -45.38 -0.28
C ASN A 58 -49.92 -44.72 0.91
N LEU A 59 -48.72 -44.23 0.68
CA LEU A 59 -47.84 -43.67 1.71
C LEU A 59 -48.50 -42.49 2.45
N LYS A 60 -49.10 -41.56 1.72
CA LYS A 60 -49.80 -40.40 2.37
C LYS A 60 -50.85 -40.86 3.37
N THR A 61 -51.67 -41.84 2.99
CA THR A 61 -52.67 -42.38 3.87
C THR A 61 -52.07 -43.09 5.08
N VAL A 62 -50.95 -43.75 4.93
CA VAL A 62 -50.22 -44.39 6.04
C VAL A 62 -49.71 -43.36 7.04
N LEU A 63 -49.10 -42.28 6.53
CA LEU A 63 -48.56 -41.22 7.37
C LEU A 63 -49.68 -40.47 8.07
N ASP A 64 -50.75 -40.07 7.36
CA ASP A 64 -51.90 -39.32 7.91
C ASP A 64 -52.61 -40.12 9.02
N ASN A 65 -52.84 -41.44 8.83
CA ASN A 65 -53.45 -42.31 9.83
C ASN A 65 -52.61 -42.50 11.10
N ASN A 66 -51.29 -42.22 11.03
CA ASN A 66 -50.42 -42.32 12.17
C ASN A 66 -49.99 -40.95 12.73
N GLY A 67 -50.67 -39.88 12.26
CA GLY A 67 -50.44 -38.51 12.76
C GLY A 67 -49.12 -37.89 12.31
N ILE A 68 -48.51 -38.46 11.27
CA ILE A 68 -47.26 -37.93 10.69
C ILE A 68 -47.64 -37.03 9.50
N THR A 69 -47.66 -35.73 9.74
CA THR A 69 -47.91 -34.73 8.69
C THR A 69 -46.61 -34.40 7.98
N VAL A 70 -46.67 -34.22 6.66
CA VAL A 70 -45.50 -33.78 5.83
C VAL A 70 -45.83 -32.41 5.27
N ALA A 71 -45.06 -31.39 5.68
CA ALA A 71 -45.17 -30.02 5.16
C ALA A 71 -44.49 -29.86 3.80
N GLN A 72 -44.79 -28.80 3.08
CA GLN A 72 -44.27 -28.54 1.71
C GLN A 72 -42.76 -28.43 1.64
N LYS A 73 -42.11 -27.97 2.70
CA LYS A 73 -40.64 -27.78 2.78
C LYS A 73 -39.92 -28.96 3.47
N ASP A 74 -40.71 -29.97 3.99
CA ASP A 74 -40.10 -31.19 4.51
C ASP A 74 -39.45 -31.97 3.39
N LYS A 75 -38.35 -32.64 3.67
CA LYS A 75 -37.73 -33.60 2.75
C LYS A 75 -38.17 -35.00 3.05
N ILE A 76 -38.66 -35.70 2.06
CA ILE A 76 -39.03 -37.11 2.15
C ILE A 76 -38.24 -37.92 1.12
N SER A 77 -37.83 -39.14 1.49
CA SER A 77 -37.02 -39.98 0.64
C SER A 77 -37.74 -40.59 -0.59
N VAL A 78 -39.05 -40.54 -0.58
CA VAL A 78 -39.94 -41.05 -1.65
C VAL A 78 -41.11 -40.09 -1.86
N GLU A 79 -41.80 -40.15 -2.99
CA GLU A 79 -42.97 -39.30 -3.24
C GLU A 79 -44.15 -39.69 -2.35
N LEU A 80 -44.91 -38.68 -1.89
CA LEU A 80 -46.07 -38.92 -0.99
C LEU A 80 -47.15 -39.86 -1.57
N ASP A 81 -47.27 -39.90 -2.87
CA ASP A 81 -48.31 -40.72 -3.56
C ASP A 81 -47.76 -42.12 -3.90
N SER A 82 -46.54 -42.45 -3.53
CA SER A 82 -45.94 -43.78 -3.81
C SER A 82 -46.65 -44.87 -3.05
N GLU A 83 -46.59 -46.07 -3.57
CA GLU A 83 -47.03 -47.29 -2.87
C GLU A 83 -45.96 -47.73 -1.87
N VAL A 84 -46.42 -48.20 -0.70
CA VAL A 84 -45.54 -48.77 0.31
C VAL A 84 -45.64 -50.30 0.28
N ASN A 85 -44.48 -50.93 0.46
CA ASN A 85 -44.33 -52.38 0.53
C ASN A 85 -43.84 -52.81 1.91
N ASP A 86 -43.97 -54.11 2.17
CA ASP A 86 -43.44 -54.66 3.44
C ASP A 86 -41.94 -54.55 3.52
N GLY A 87 -41.46 -53.96 4.60
CA GLY A 87 -40.02 -53.74 4.85
C GLY A 87 -39.48 -52.42 4.31
N ASP A 88 -40.30 -51.54 3.72
CA ASP A 88 -39.83 -50.23 3.22
C ASP A 88 -39.37 -49.34 4.38
N ILE A 89 -38.27 -48.55 4.13
CA ILE A 89 -37.75 -47.55 5.07
C ILE A 89 -37.90 -46.17 4.44
N ILE A 90 -38.64 -45.29 5.10
CA ILE A 90 -38.96 -43.95 4.61
C ILE A 90 -38.36 -42.92 5.57
N TYR A 91 -37.52 -42.07 5.01
CA TYR A 91 -36.89 -40.97 5.76
C TYR A 91 -37.67 -39.67 5.55
N ILE A 92 -37.97 -38.98 6.64
CA ILE A 92 -38.62 -37.68 6.65
C ILE A 92 -37.79 -36.74 7.50
N ASN A 93 -37.23 -35.72 6.88
CA ASN A 93 -36.56 -34.61 7.57
C ASN A 93 -37.52 -33.42 7.62
N LYS A 94 -37.86 -33.01 8.82
CA LYS A 94 -38.74 -31.86 9.04
C LYS A 94 -38.05 -30.54 8.76
N ALA A 95 -38.71 -29.65 8.06
CA ALA A 95 -38.24 -28.30 7.88
C ALA A 95 -38.27 -27.56 9.21
N VAL A 96 -37.16 -26.87 9.52
CA VAL A 96 -37.03 -25.97 10.65
C VAL A 96 -37.07 -24.53 10.19
N ASP A 97 -37.66 -23.64 11.01
CA ASP A 97 -37.66 -22.21 10.72
C ASP A 97 -36.29 -21.62 11.05
N VAL A 98 -35.72 -20.90 10.09
CA VAL A 98 -34.40 -20.25 10.15
C VAL A 98 -34.51 -18.81 9.68
N GLU A 99 -33.84 -17.89 10.35
CA GLU A 99 -33.69 -16.50 9.91
C GLU A 99 -32.37 -16.33 9.16
N ILE A 100 -32.41 -15.67 7.99
CA ILE A 100 -31.21 -15.33 7.22
C ILE A 100 -31.11 -13.82 7.11
N ILE A 101 -29.97 -13.28 7.56
CA ILE A 101 -29.63 -11.85 7.41
C ILE A 101 -28.62 -11.75 6.27
N VAL A 102 -29.02 -11.22 5.13
CA VAL A 102 -28.19 -11.10 3.94
C VAL A 102 -28.57 -9.87 3.13
N ASP A 103 -27.56 -9.15 2.60
CA ASP A 103 -27.74 -7.98 1.74
C ASP A 103 -28.68 -6.91 2.34
N GLY A 104 -28.63 -6.76 3.68
CA GLY A 104 -29.46 -5.82 4.44
C GLY A 104 -30.94 -6.24 4.60
N LYS A 105 -31.26 -7.50 4.30
CA LYS A 105 -32.61 -8.08 4.43
C LYS A 105 -32.64 -9.20 5.47
N ASN A 106 -33.75 -9.30 6.18
CA ASN A 106 -34.04 -10.44 7.05
C ASN A 106 -35.04 -11.32 6.32
N LEU A 107 -34.71 -12.57 6.09
CA LEU A 107 -35.51 -13.59 5.43
C LEU A 107 -35.86 -14.67 6.47
N SER A 108 -37.15 -14.95 6.68
CA SER A 108 -37.58 -16.10 7.49
C SER A 108 -37.97 -17.22 6.53
N ILE A 109 -37.31 -18.35 6.63
CA ILE A 109 -37.50 -19.48 5.75
C ILE A 109 -37.67 -20.78 6.56
N ALA A 110 -38.40 -21.73 6.01
CA ALA A 110 -38.44 -23.11 6.51
C ALA A 110 -37.52 -23.96 5.61
N SER A 111 -36.57 -24.70 6.18
CA SER A 111 -35.64 -25.56 5.44
C SER A 111 -35.47 -26.91 6.13
N ALA A 112 -35.49 -27.99 5.36
CA ALA A 112 -35.18 -29.35 5.80
C ALA A 112 -33.77 -29.78 5.35
N GLU A 113 -32.92 -28.82 4.96
CA GLU A 113 -31.54 -29.08 4.63
C GLU A 113 -30.75 -29.44 5.89
N LYS A 114 -29.61 -30.13 5.69
CA LYS A 114 -28.83 -30.59 6.85
C LYS A 114 -27.90 -29.50 7.39
N THR A 115 -27.29 -28.74 6.50
CA THR A 115 -26.27 -27.73 6.87
C THR A 115 -26.68 -26.34 6.43
N VAL A 116 -26.01 -25.31 6.98
CA VAL A 116 -26.16 -23.93 6.56
C VAL A 116 -25.80 -23.79 5.06
N GLU A 117 -24.76 -24.46 4.59
CA GLU A 117 -24.36 -24.44 3.18
C GLU A 117 -25.45 -24.95 2.25
N ASP A 118 -25.97 -26.16 2.54
CA ASP A 118 -27.03 -26.77 1.74
C ASP A 118 -28.28 -25.87 1.67
N MET A 119 -28.64 -25.25 2.79
CA MET A 119 -29.76 -24.32 2.89
C MET A 119 -29.55 -23.07 2.04
N LEU A 120 -28.37 -22.42 2.14
CA LEU A 120 -28.05 -21.23 1.35
C LEU A 120 -28.06 -21.52 -0.14
N GLU A 121 -27.60 -22.71 -0.55
CA GLU A 121 -27.64 -23.17 -1.93
C GLU A 121 -29.07 -23.42 -2.39
N ALA A 122 -29.89 -24.13 -1.59
CA ALA A 122 -31.28 -24.41 -1.91
C ALA A 122 -32.12 -23.14 -2.07
N GLU A 123 -31.84 -22.11 -1.30
CA GLU A 123 -32.50 -20.79 -1.39
C GLU A 123 -31.83 -19.86 -2.43
N ASN A 124 -30.88 -20.37 -3.25
CA ASN A 124 -30.15 -19.63 -4.28
C ASN A 124 -29.37 -18.40 -3.76
N ILE A 125 -28.93 -18.42 -2.52
CA ILE A 125 -28.10 -17.38 -1.92
C ILE A 125 -26.64 -17.67 -2.27
N LYS A 126 -26.15 -17.00 -3.31
CA LYS A 126 -24.75 -17.17 -3.75
C LYS A 126 -23.78 -16.61 -2.74
N ILE A 127 -22.81 -17.41 -2.36
CA ILE A 127 -21.74 -17.05 -1.42
C ILE A 127 -20.42 -16.93 -2.18
N SER A 128 -19.67 -15.88 -1.90
CA SER A 128 -18.31 -15.69 -2.41
C SER A 128 -17.30 -16.23 -1.39
N GLN A 129 -16.13 -16.64 -1.86
CA GLN A 129 -15.07 -17.19 -0.99
C GLN A 129 -14.62 -16.22 0.13
N GLU A 130 -14.80 -14.92 -0.09
CA GLU A 130 -14.41 -13.87 0.86
C GLU A 130 -15.53 -13.53 1.86
N ASP A 131 -16.78 -13.96 1.60
CA ASP A 131 -17.93 -13.65 2.45
C ASP A 131 -17.77 -14.33 3.82
N LYS A 132 -18.26 -13.66 4.86
CA LYS A 132 -18.27 -14.21 6.22
C LYS A 132 -19.68 -14.71 6.53
N ILE A 133 -19.76 -15.92 7.08
CA ILE A 133 -21.02 -16.56 7.42
C ILE A 133 -20.96 -16.99 8.88
N VAL A 134 -21.98 -16.65 9.63
CA VAL A 134 -22.12 -17.00 11.05
C VAL A 134 -23.53 -17.52 11.29
N PRO A 135 -23.70 -18.73 11.81
CA PRO A 135 -22.69 -19.76 12.10
C PRO A 135 -21.98 -20.27 10.83
N SER A 136 -21.01 -21.17 10.99
CA SER A 136 -20.23 -21.65 9.84
C SER A 136 -21.07 -22.48 8.87
N MET A 137 -20.62 -22.59 7.61
CA MET A 137 -21.35 -23.26 6.53
C MET A 137 -21.61 -24.75 6.80
N ASP A 138 -20.73 -25.41 7.56
CA ASP A 138 -20.82 -26.84 7.92
C ASP A 138 -21.67 -27.10 9.18
N GLU A 139 -22.18 -26.04 9.83
CA GLU A 139 -23.05 -26.18 11.00
C GLU A 139 -24.38 -26.79 10.61
N ASN A 140 -24.89 -27.72 11.45
CA ASN A 140 -26.23 -28.31 11.25
C ASN A 140 -27.32 -27.29 11.55
N LEU A 141 -28.36 -27.28 10.70
CA LEU A 141 -29.53 -26.42 10.90
C LEU A 141 -30.29 -26.78 12.19
N GLN A 142 -30.73 -25.74 12.89
CA GLN A 142 -31.54 -25.87 14.10
C GLN A 142 -32.71 -24.88 14.05
N ALA A 143 -33.82 -25.26 14.64
CA ALA A 143 -35.02 -24.40 14.73
C ALA A 143 -34.68 -23.09 15.45
N GLY A 144 -35.05 -21.96 14.84
CA GLY A 144 -34.78 -20.62 15.35
C GLY A 144 -33.36 -20.13 15.16
N MET A 145 -32.51 -20.85 14.40
CA MET A 145 -31.16 -20.40 14.05
C MET A 145 -31.22 -19.11 13.23
N THR A 146 -30.30 -18.19 13.52
CA THR A 146 -30.08 -16.99 12.71
C THR A 146 -28.75 -17.14 11.96
N VAL A 147 -28.77 -17.07 10.63
CA VAL A 147 -27.62 -17.13 9.77
C VAL A 147 -27.34 -15.75 9.21
N GLU A 148 -26.19 -15.17 9.57
CA GLU A 148 -25.74 -13.87 9.07
C GLU A 148 -24.70 -14.03 7.97
N VAL A 149 -24.97 -13.45 6.80
CA VAL A 149 -24.06 -13.39 5.66
C VAL A 149 -23.54 -11.98 5.50
N THR A 150 -22.26 -11.77 5.82
CA THR A 150 -21.56 -10.49 5.59
C THR A 150 -20.84 -10.53 4.27
N ARG A 151 -21.25 -9.70 3.33
CA ARG A 151 -20.62 -9.58 2.00
C ARG A 151 -19.26 -8.89 2.12
N VAL A 152 -18.21 -9.55 1.69
CA VAL A 152 -16.84 -9.00 1.70
C VAL A 152 -16.36 -8.71 0.29
N LYS A 153 -15.89 -7.47 0.06
CA LYS A 153 -15.29 -7.06 -1.22
C LYS A 153 -13.95 -6.38 -0.96
N LYS A 154 -12.90 -6.82 -1.66
CA LYS A 154 -11.59 -6.18 -1.66
C LYS A 154 -11.41 -5.36 -2.95
N LYS A 155 -10.93 -4.13 -2.81
CA LYS A 155 -10.56 -3.27 -3.94
C LYS A 155 -9.12 -2.82 -3.81
N LEU A 156 -8.39 -2.81 -4.92
CA LEU A 156 -7.06 -2.23 -5.01
C LEU A 156 -7.17 -0.83 -5.62
N LEU A 157 -6.86 0.18 -4.82
CA LEU A 157 -6.76 1.56 -5.26
C LEU A 157 -5.29 1.88 -5.55
N LYS A 158 -5.03 2.49 -6.71
CA LYS A 158 -3.70 2.96 -7.08
C LYS A 158 -3.70 4.48 -7.07
N GLU A 159 -2.74 5.06 -6.37
CA GLU A 159 -2.53 6.49 -6.28
C GLU A 159 -1.08 6.80 -6.65
N VAL A 160 -0.88 7.82 -7.49
CA VAL A 160 0.45 8.29 -7.84
C VAL A 160 0.76 9.50 -6.96
N GLN A 161 1.88 9.44 -6.25
CA GLN A 161 2.36 10.51 -5.40
C GLN A 161 3.71 11.02 -5.90
N PRO A 162 3.95 12.34 -5.89
CA PRO A 162 5.23 12.91 -6.26
C PRO A 162 6.29 12.59 -5.19
N ILE A 163 7.53 12.36 -5.66
CA ILE A 163 8.74 12.31 -4.84
C ILE A 163 9.48 13.61 -5.08
N ALA A 164 9.62 14.46 -4.07
CA ALA A 164 10.35 15.71 -4.20
C ALA A 164 11.81 15.46 -4.56
N PHE A 165 12.38 16.30 -5.45
CA PHE A 165 13.80 16.32 -5.71
C PHE A 165 14.54 17.09 -4.60
N GLU A 166 15.83 16.82 -4.45
CA GLU A 166 16.75 17.55 -3.58
C GLU A 166 17.56 18.58 -4.37
N THR A 167 18.07 19.62 -3.67
CA THR A 167 18.99 20.60 -4.25
C THR A 167 20.40 20.33 -3.74
N GLU A 168 21.31 20.05 -4.64
CA GLU A 168 22.74 19.88 -4.36
C GLU A 168 23.49 21.14 -4.75
N THR A 169 24.41 21.59 -3.88
CA THR A 169 25.30 22.71 -4.17
C THR A 169 26.73 22.22 -4.37
N ARG A 170 27.41 22.70 -5.42
CA ARG A 170 28.80 22.39 -5.73
C ARG A 170 29.64 23.64 -5.76
N LYS A 171 30.88 23.57 -5.26
CA LYS A 171 31.82 24.65 -5.35
C LYS A 171 32.46 24.66 -6.76
N ASN A 172 32.36 25.81 -7.44
CA ASN A 172 32.96 26.01 -8.74
C ASN A 172 34.00 27.13 -8.67
N SER A 173 35.26 26.78 -8.93
CA SER A 173 36.40 27.71 -8.91
C SER A 173 36.54 28.56 -10.19
N GLU A 174 35.70 28.33 -11.18
CA GLU A 174 35.66 29.10 -12.41
C GLU A 174 34.66 30.25 -12.36
N LEU A 175 33.67 30.14 -11.45
CA LEU A 175 32.68 31.19 -11.21
C LEU A 175 33.16 32.15 -10.13
N ASN A 176 32.86 33.44 -10.33
CA ASN A 176 33.19 34.48 -9.35
C ASN A 176 32.48 34.19 -8.00
N GLN A 177 33.16 34.49 -6.92
CA GLN A 177 32.63 34.31 -5.56
C GLN A 177 31.29 35.05 -5.41
N GLY A 178 30.30 34.31 -4.92
CA GLY A 178 28.93 34.85 -4.73
C GLY A 178 28.00 34.73 -5.97
N VAL A 179 28.53 34.21 -7.07
CA VAL A 179 27.71 33.86 -8.25
C VAL A 179 27.19 32.46 -8.08
N GLU A 180 25.89 32.27 -8.30
CA GLU A 180 25.23 30.97 -8.34
C GLU A 180 24.78 30.68 -9.76
N GLU A 181 25.05 29.47 -10.26
CA GLU A 181 24.62 29.01 -11.57
C GLU A 181 23.87 27.68 -11.44
N VAL A 182 22.66 27.62 -12.00
CA VAL A 182 21.90 26.38 -12.06
C VAL A 182 22.41 25.56 -13.24
N VAL A 183 23.11 24.48 -12.96
CA VAL A 183 23.68 23.59 -13.99
C VAL A 183 22.75 22.44 -14.35
N GLN A 184 21.81 22.12 -13.46
CA GLN A 184 20.77 21.11 -13.69
C GLN A 184 19.49 21.51 -12.95
N ASP A 185 18.38 21.56 -13.69
CA ASP A 185 17.07 21.74 -13.06
C ASP A 185 16.60 20.45 -12.40
N GLY A 186 15.96 20.59 -11.23
CA GLY A 186 15.33 19.50 -10.53
C GLY A 186 13.99 19.12 -11.17
N SER A 187 13.66 17.85 -11.12
CA SER A 187 12.32 17.37 -11.44
C SER A 187 11.85 16.31 -10.45
N ASN A 188 10.60 16.42 -10.04
CA ASN A 188 10.00 15.44 -9.14
C ASN A 188 9.96 14.05 -9.77
N GLY A 189 10.22 13.05 -8.95
CA GLY A 189 9.92 11.66 -9.24
C GLY A 189 8.46 11.33 -8.96
N GLU A 190 8.10 10.08 -9.18
CA GLU A 190 6.76 9.57 -8.93
C GLU A 190 6.84 8.20 -8.27
N ARG A 191 6.02 7.98 -7.27
CA ARG A 191 5.77 6.66 -6.68
C ARG A 191 4.31 6.30 -6.79
N THR A 192 4.03 5.03 -7.07
CA THR A 192 2.69 4.48 -7.07
C THR A 192 2.46 3.72 -5.78
N ILE A 193 1.47 4.14 -5.02
CA ILE A 193 1.00 3.46 -3.82
C ILE A 193 -0.23 2.65 -4.19
N THR A 194 -0.21 1.34 -3.90
CA THR A 194 -1.37 0.46 -4.06
C THR A 194 -1.91 0.15 -2.68
N THR A 195 -3.15 0.56 -2.46
CA THR A 195 -3.88 0.37 -1.20
C THR A 195 -4.98 -0.65 -1.40
N GLU A 196 -4.99 -1.69 -0.56
CA GLU A 196 -6.13 -2.62 -0.46
C GLU A 196 -7.17 -2.03 0.49
N VAL A 197 -8.40 -1.93 0.02
CA VAL A 197 -9.55 -1.49 0.80
C VAL A 197 -10.55 -2.63 0.89
N VAL A 198 -10.90 -3.02 2.11
CA VAL A 198 -11.86 -4.08 2.41
C VAL A 198 -13.19 -3.45 2.79
N TYR A 199 -14.24 -3.91 2.13
CA TYR A 199 -15.61 -3.49 2.38
C TYR A 199 -16.41 -4.66 2.93
N GLU A 200 -17.16 -4.44 4.02
CA GLU A 200 -18.15 -5.36 4.56
C GLU A 200 -19.55 -4.74 4.41
N ASN A 201 -20.46 -5.47 3.77
CA ASN A 201 -21.80 -4.98 3.45
C ASN A 201 -21.80 -3.57 2.82
N GLY A 202 -20.80 -3.29 1.97
CA GLY A 202 -20.63 -2.02 1.28
C GLY A 202 -19.99 -0.89 2.08
N LYS A 203 -19.67 -1.09 3.37
CA LYS A 203 -18.96 -0.13 4.22
C LYS A 203 -17.49 -0.48 4.28
N GLU A 204 -16.63 0.52 4.16
CA GLU A 204 -15.19 0.35 4.35
C GLU A 204 -14.89 -0.01 5.82
N VAL A 205 -14.22 -1.14 6.03
CA VAL A 205 -13.84 -1.63 7.37
C VAL A 205 -12.34 -1.69 7.57
N ASN A 206 -11.56 -1.76 6.48
CA ASN A 206 -10.11 -1.79 6.56
C ASN A 206 -9.48 -1.16 5.33
N ARG A 207 -8.31 -0.53 5.53
CA ARG A 207 -7.48 0.05 4.48
C ARG A 207 -6.02 -0.17 4.82
N ARG A 208 -5.25 -0.76 3.90
CA ARG A 208 -3.81 -0.97 4.09
C ARG A 208 -3.04 -0.80 2.79
N VAL A 209 -1.85 -0.22 2.88
CA VAL A 209 -0.91 -0.18 1.76
C VAL A 209 -0.33 -1.59 1.57
N VAL A 210 -0.50 -2.15 0.38
CA VAL A 210 0.00 -3.49 0.03
C VAL A 210 1.19 -3.45 -0.90
N LYS A 211 1.40 -2.33 -1.61
CA LYS A 211 2.54 -2.16 -2.50
C LYS A 211 2.88 -0.68 -2.64
N GLU A 212 4.18 -0.38 -2.60
CA GLU A 212 4.74 0.90 -2.97
C GLU A 212 5.84 0.66 -4.03
N ALA A 213 5.82 1.40 -5.11
CA ALA A 213 6.80 1.27 -6.18
C ALA A 213 7.13 2.64 -6.77
N VAL A 214 8.43 2.95 -6.87
CA VAL A 214 8.91 4.13 -7.58
C VAL A 214 8.74 3.89 -9.07
N SER A 215 7.91 4.70 -9.74
CA SER A 215 7.69 4.66 -11.18
C SER A 215 8.63 5.59 -11.94
N LYS A 216 9.08 6.69 -11.30
CA LYS A 216 10.04 7.65 -11.82
C LYS A 216 10.93 8.17 -10.70
N ASN A 217 12.25 8.05 -10.84
CA ASN A 217 13.17 8.63 -9.87
C ASN A 217 13.19 10.16 -9.99
N PRO A 218 13.32 10.91 -8.88
CA PRO A 218 13.54 12.35 -8.93
C PRO A 218 14.90 12.66 -9.55
N ILE A 219 15.00 13.82 -10.21
CA ILE A 219 16.26 14.38 -10.71
C ILE A 219 16.57 15.56 -9.81
N ASN A 220 17.72 15.52 -9.12
CA ASN A 220 18.12 16.58 -8.21
C ASN A 220 18.48 17.86 -8.97
N LYS A 221 18.18 19.02 -8.37
CA LYS A 221 18.65 20.31 -8.83
C LYS A 221 20.11 20.46 -8.41
N ILE A 222 20.99 20.91 -9.34
CA ILE A 222 22.40 21.17 -9.06
C ILE A 222 22.66 22.64 -9.28
N ILE A 223 23.26 23.30 -8.25
CA ILE A 223 23.63 24.72 -8.27
C ILE A 223 25.14 24.78 -8.02
N ASP A 224 25.87 25.35 -8.97
CA ASP A 224 27.26 25.67 -8.76
C ASP A 224 27.41 27.02 -8.05
N ILE A 225 28.15 27.05 -6.95
CA ILE A 225 28.45 28.24 -6.16
C ILE A 225 29.89 28.67 -6.48
N GLY A 226 30.04 29.87 -7.03
CA GLY A 226 31.31 30.46 -7.38
C GLY A 226 32.22 30.67 -6.16
N THR A 227 33.45 30.22 -6.27
CA THR A 227 34.48 30.40 -5.26
C THR A 227 35.71 31.20 -5.77
N LEU A 228 35.65 31.66 -7.02
CA LEU A 228 36.73 32.47 -7.60
C LEU A 228 36.68 33.88 -7.00
N ALA A 229 37.59 34.14 -6.10
CA ALA A 229 37.79 35.49 -5.58
C ALA A 229 38.35 36.42 -6.68
N VAL A 230 37.66 37.52 -6.95
CA VAL A 230 38.09 38.51 -7.95
C VAL A 230 38.24 39.87 -7.32
N VAL A 231 39.21 40.64 -7.78
CA VAL A 231 39.37 42.04 -7.43
C VAL A 231 39.06 42.90 -8.65
N ARG A 232 38.24 43.93 -8.45
CA ARG A 232 37.92 44.93 -9.45
C ARG A 232 38.70 46.20 -9.16
N PRO A 233 39.58 46.64 -10.10
CA PRO A 233 40.30 47.88 -9.91
C PRO A 233 39.40 49.11 -9.79
N SER A 234 39.69 49.98 -8.76
CA SER A 234 38.82 51.08 -8.38
C SER A 234 38.93 52.32 -9.28
N ARG A 235 39.73 52.39 -10.30
CA ARG A 235 39.93 53.52 -11.18
C ARG A 235 39.76 53.23 -12.66
N GLY A 236 38.73 53.82 -13.23
CA GLY A 236 38.50 54.31 -14.57
C GLY A 236 39.02 53.48 -15.75
N GLY A 237 38.07 53.01 -16.56
CA GLY A 237 38.29 52.31 -17.80
C GLY A 237 37.72 50.89 -17.76
N ASN A 238 37.65 50.27 -18.94
CA ASN A 238 37.19 48.89 -19.13
C ASN A 238 38.20 47.87 -18.52
N VAL A 239 38.36 47.88 -17.19
CA VAL A 239 39.35 47.04 -16.51
C VAL A 239 38.66 45.71 -16.14
N LYS A 240 39.20 44.62 -16.65
CA LYS A 240 38.72 43.27 -16.34
C LYS A 240 38.91 42.97 -14.85
N ASP A 241 38.00 42.21 -14.32
CA ASP A 241 38.14 41.61 -12.98
C ASP A 241 39.38 40.66 -13.02
N PHE A 242 40.19 40.71 -11.97
CA PHE A 242 41.34 39.82 -11.84
C PHE A 242 41.07 38.78 -10.75
N ALA A 243 41.21 37.52 -11.10
CA ALA A 243 41.19 36.45 -10.11
C ALA A 243 42.45 36.50 -9.23
N TYR A 244 42.26 36.38 -7.93
CA TYR A 244 43.39 36.34 -6.98
C TYR A 244 43.34 35.10 -6.09
N SER A 245 44.50 34.68 -5.66
CA SER A 245 44.66 33.53 -4.74
C SER A 245 44.65 33.95 -3.28
N SER A 246 45.17 35.11 -2.96
CA SER A 246 45.20 35.65 -1.60
C SER A 246 45.35 37.17 -1.61
N MET A 247 44.96 37.78 -0.48
CA MET A 247 45.10 39.20 -0.24
C MET A 247 45.97 39.40 1.03
N ILE A 248 46.93 40.31 0.95
CA ILE A 248 47.82 40.66 2.05
C ILE A 248 47.71 42.15 2.30
N SER A 249 47.45 42.54 3.53
CA SER A 249 47.50 43.97 3.94
C SER A 249 48.95 44.35 4.18
N CYS A 250 49.46 45.33 3.43
CA CYS A 250 50.84 45.77 3.45
C CYS A 250 50.97 47.24 3.74
N VAL A 251 52.09 47.61 4.37
CA VAL A 251 52.54 49.00 4.39
C VAL A 251 53.22 49.27 3.06
N SER A 252 52.77 50.27 2.30
CA SER A 252 53.33 50.69 1.04
C SER A 252 54.11 52.02 1.18
N THR A 253 55.29 52.06 0.59
CA THR A 253 56.09 53.26 0.29
C THR A 253 56.30 53.35 -1.20
N ALA A 254 56.93 54.42 -1.66
CA ALA A 254 57.28 54.58 -3.07
C ALA A 254 58.76 55.00 -3.23
N TYR A 255 59.35 54.48 -4.30
CA TYR A 255 60.72 54.86 -4.68
C TYR A 255 60.78 55.26 -6.14
N THR A 256 61.87 56.00 -6.50
CA THR A 256 62.12 56.46 -7.84
C THR A 256 63.65 56.41 -8.12
N SER A 257 64.05 56.29 -9.38
CA SER A 257 65.41 56.46 -9.84
C SER A 257 65.78 57.87 -10.30
N ASP A 258 64.80 58.83 -10.16
CA ASP A 258 64.94 60.19 -10.69
C ASP A 258 66.12 61.00 -10.08
N ARG A 259 66.50 60.71 -8.83
CA ARG A 259 67.65 61.43 -8.15
C ARG A 259 68.89 60.59 -7.99
N GLY A 260 68.90 59.43 -8.62
CA GLY A 260 70.10 58.55 -8.57
C GLY A 260 70.27 57.79 -7.25
N ASP A 261 69.32 57.88 -6.29
CA ASP A 261 69.41 57.24 -5.00
C ASP A 261 69.01 55.75 -5.06
N SER A 262 68.41 55.33 -6.18
CA SER A 262 67.93 53.96 -6.40
C SER A 262 68.50 53.49 -7.80
N GLY A 263 68.83 52.22 -7.89
CA GLY A 263 69.20 51.59 -9.13
C GLY A 263 68.11 51.57 -10.18
N THR A 264 68.44 51.55 -11.44
CA THR A 264 67.52 51.37 -12.57
C THR A 264 67.27 49.92 -12.91
N ILE A 265 68.04 49.02 -12.30
CA ILE A 265 67.92 47.57 -12.49
C ILE A 265 67.38 46.91 -11.23
N THR A 266 66.34 46.12 -11.37
CA THR A 266 65.67 45.41 -10.26
C THR A 266 66.51 44.19 -9.83
N ALA A 267 66.09 43.58 -8.72
CA ALA A 267 66.68 42.33 -8.24
C ALA A 267 66.48 41.15 -9.21
N THR A 268 65.52 41.23 -10.10
CA THR A 268 65.30 40.21 -11.18
C THR A 268 66.08 40.53 -12.46
N GLY A 269 66.79 41.63 -12.49
CA GLY A 269 67.62 42.04 -13.66
C GLY A 269 66.79 42.79 -14.73
N THR A 270 65.58 43.16 -14.47
CA THR A 270 64.75 43.99 -15.37
C THR A 270 64.91 45.48 -15.07
N THR A 271 64.56 46.35 -16.01
CA THR A 271 64.56 47.81 -15.77
C THR A 271 63.29 48.18 -15.01
N VAL A 272 63.42 49.02 -13.97
CA VAL A 272 62.28 49.55 -13.22
C VAL A 272 61.31 50.30 -14.16
N ARG A 273 60.04 50.11 -13.96
CA ARG A 273 59.04 50.77 -14.82
C ARG A 273 57.72 51.08 -14.04
N ARG A 274 57.19 52.23 -14.41
CA ARG A 274 55.84 52.59 -14.03
C ARG A 274 54.97 52.52 -15.29
N ASN A 275 53.95 51.63 -15.25
CA ASN A 275 53.00 51.44 -16.34
C ASN A 275 51.56 51.46 -15.78
N PRO A 276 50.87 52.60 -15.82
CA PRO A 276 49.50 52.73 -15.33
C PRO A 276 48.50 51.81 -16.03
N ASN A 277 48.78 51.42 -17.29
CA ASN A 277 47.92 50.56 -18.11
C ASN A 277 48.38 49.11 -18.18
N GLY A 278 49.40 48.74 -17.44
CA GLY A 278 49.97 47.41 -17.39
C GLY A 278 50.69 47.14 -16.09
N TYR A 279 51.64 46.23 -16.13
CA TYR A 279 52.42 45.86 -14.93
C TYR A 279 53.56 46.86 -14.67
N SER A 280 53.56 47.41 -13.46
CA SER A 280 54.66 48.25 -12.92
C SER A 280 55.57 47.39 -12.06
N THR A 281 56.80 47.89 -11.77
CA THR A 281 57.70 47.26 -10.80
C THR A 281 57.33 47.58 -9.39
N VAL A 282 57.45 46.59 -8.50
CA VAL A 282 57.30 46.74 -7.06
C VAL A 282 58.42 45.94 -6.34
N ALA A 283 59.02 46.55 -5.32
CA ALA A 283 59.90 45.87 -4.39
C ALA A 283 59.13 45.23 -3.24
N VAL A 284 59.51 43.98 -2.94
CA VAL A 284 58.82 43.15 -1.92
C VAL A 284 59.83 42.41 -1.05
N ASP A 285 59.36 41.82 0.06
CA ASP A 285 60.12 40.76 0.73
C ASP A 285 59.84 39.42 0.05
N PRO A 286 60.84 38.79 -0.58
CA PRO A 286 60.67 37.52 -1.34
C PRO A 286 60.23 36.34 -0.45
N ARG A 287 60.38 36.45 0.87
CA ARG A 287 59.87 35.45 1.85
C ARG A 287 58.36 35.52 2.03
N VAL A 288 57.74 36.67 1.68
CA VAL A 288 56.29 36.91 1.79
C VAL A 288 55.66 36.86 0.41
N ILE A 289 56.23 37.55 -0.57
CA ILE A 289 55.78 37.62 -1.94
C ILE A 289 56.94 37.18 -2.86
N PRO A 290 56.94 35.99 -3.44
CA PRO A 290 58.01 35.54 -4.32
C PRO A 290 58.22 36.47 -5.53
N LEU A 291 59.48 36.65 -5.92
CA LEU A 291 59.76 37.41 -7.13
C LEU A 291 59.14 36.78 -8.37
N GLY A 292 58.69 37.63 -9.30
CA GLY A 292 57.94 37.25 -10.49
C GLY A 292 56.40 37.19 -10.25
N THR A 293 55.94 37.31 -9.03
CA THR A 293 54.51 37.28 -8.70
C THR A 293 53.77 38.50 -9.28
N LYS A 294 52.68 38.27 -9.98
CA LYS A 294 51.79 39.30 -10.48
C LYS A 294 50.85 39.75 -9.36
N LEU A 295 50.71 41.05 -9.20
CA LEU A 295 49.99 41.69 -8.11
C LEU A 295 49.01 42.72 -8.66
N TYR A 296 47.93 42.95 -7.90
CA TYR A 296 47.18 44.19 -7.96
C TYR A 296 47.33 44.88 -6.61
N ILE A 297 47.82 46.13 -6.61
CA ILE A 297 48.03 46.93 -5.41
C ILE A 297 46.99 48.04 -5.40
N GLU A 298 46.19 48.07 -4.34
CA GLU A 298 45.13 49.08 -4.16
C GLU A 298 45.67 50.50 -4.25
N GLY A 299 45.04 51.34 -5.09
CA GLY A 299 45.44 52.69 -5.34
C GLY A 299 46.66 52.88 -6.26
N TYR A 300 47.39 51.81 -6.58
CA TYR A 300 48.57 51.83 -7.47
C TYR A 300 48.28 51.16 -8.82
N GLY A 301 47.72 49.98 -8.82
CA GLY A 301 47.40 49.23 -10.02
C GLY A 301 48.15 47.91 -10.13
N LEU A 302 48.27 47.40 -11.37
CA LEU A 302 48.98 46.12 -11.63
C LEU A 302 50.47 46.27 -11.44
N ALA A 303 51.08 45.29 -10.79
CA ALA A 303 52.53 45.27 -10.54
C ALA A 303 53.07 43.82 -10.65
N ILE A 304 54.37 43.73 -10.85
CA ILE A 304 55.15 42.49 -10.73
C ILE A 304 56.19 42.70 -9.62
N ALA A 305 56.28 41.72 -8.73
CA ALA A 305 57.30 41.66 -7.72
C ALA A 305 58.65 41.38 -8.37
N GLU A 306 59.36 42.40 -8.76
CA GLU A 306 60.61 42.28 -9.49
C GLU A 306 61.83 42.81 -8.69
N ASP A 307 61.58 43.52 -7.61
CA ASP A 307 62.63 44.17 -6.87
C ASP A 307 62.58 43.83 -5.35
N THR A 308 63.68 44.13 -4.71
CA THR A 308 63.86 43.97 -3.27
C THR A 308 64.53 45.21 -2.66
N GLY A 309 64.39 45.46 -1.41
CA GLY A 309 65.05 46.53 -0.69
C GLY A 309 65.39 46.12 0.74
N GLY A 310 66.55 46.56 1.25
CA GLY A 310 66.99 46.21 2.60
C GLY A 310 66.02 46.63 3.73
N ALA A 311 65.16 47.61 3.44
CA ALA A 311 64.14 48.11 4.37
C ALA A 311 62.72 47.54 4.05
N ILE A 312 62.59 46.69 3.02
CA ILE A 312 61.31 46.07 2.59
C ILE A 312 61.23 44.67 3.17
N ILE A 313 60.80 44.58 4.38
CA ILE A 313 60.78 43.34 5.19
C ILE A 313 59.35 43.05 5.63
N GLY A 314 58.92 41.78 5.53
CA GLY A 314 57.58 41.34 5.92
C GLY A 314 56.48 41.88 5.03
N ASN A 315 55.33 42.25 5.59
CA ASN A 315 54.18 42.78 4.83
C ASN A 315 54.42 44.27 4.47
N LYS A 316 55.50 44.52 3.69
CA LYS A 316 55.82 45.82 3.18
C LYS A 316 56.10 45.74 1.69
N VAL A 317 55.62 46.70 0.94
CA VAL A 317 55.85 46.86 -0.49
C VAL A 317 56.32 48.25 -0.81
N ASP A 318 57.23 48.40 -1.81
CA ASP A 318 57.73 49.67 -2.25
C ASP A 318 57.44 49.82 -3.74
N VAL A 319 56.52 50.69 -4.11
CA VAL A 319 56.05 50.83 -5.48
C VAL A 319 56.94 51.80 -6.26
N TYR A 320 57.34 51.41 -7.48
CA TYR A 320 58.12 52.30 -8.33
C TYR A 320 57.24 53.41 -8.95
N VAL A 321 57.71 54.64 -8.90
CA VAL A 321 57.10 55.81 -9.52
C VAL A 321 58.14 56.56 -10.37
N ASN A 322 57.65 57.36 -11.37
CA ASN A 322 58.52 58.01 -12.31
C ASN A 322 59.22 59.27 -11.76
N SER A 323 58.75 59.91 -10.74
CA SER A 323 59.31 61.12 -10.18
C SER A 323 59.32 61.17 -8.63
N TYR A 324 60.20 61.94 -8.09
CA TYR A 324 60.28 62.22 -6.66
C TYR A 324 58.93 62.80 -6.11
N ASP A 325 58.33 63.71 -6.84
CA ASP A 325 57.03 64.26 -6.42
C ASP A 325 55.94 63.21 -6.35
N GLU A 326 55.90 62.27 -7.27
CA GLU A 326 54.99 61.11 -7.20
C GLU A 326 55.29 60.25 -5.95
N ALA A 327 56.56 60.03 -5.60
CA ALA A 327 56.95 59.27 -4.43
C ALA A 327 56.50 59.98 -3.10
N VAL A 328 56.70 61.30 -3.04
CA VAL A 328 56.26 62.13 -1.89
C VAL A 328 54.76 62.13 -1.79
N ASN A 329 54.03 62.27 -2.90
CA ASN A 329 52.58 62.25 -2.92
C ASN A 329 52.01 60.83 -2.55
N TRP A 330 52.71 59.75 -2.93
CA TRP A 330 52.33 58.41 -2.47
C TRP A 330 52.50 58.28 -0.99
N GLY A 331 53.61 58.68 -0.46
CA GLY A 331 53.93 58.65 0.95
C GLY A 331 53.95 57.22 1.49
N ARG A 332 53.70 57.13 2.80
CA ARG A 332 53.56 55.83 3.49
C ARG A 332 52.10 55.62 3.80
N ARG A 333 51.55 54.48 3.29
CA ARG A 333 50.11 54.16 3.49
C ARG A 333 49.88 52.65 3.62
N GLN A 334 48.74 52.28 4.18
CA GLN A 334 48.27 50.91 4.19
C GLN A 334 47.56 50.61 2.87
N VAL A 335 47.85 49.51 2.26
CA VAL A 335 47.24 49.05 1.00
C VAL A 335 46.90 47.55 1.06
N ASN A 336 45.88 47.14 0.34
CA ASN A 336 45.67 45.73 0.08
C ASN A 336 46.43 45.32 -1.18
N VAL A 337 47.18 44.25 -1.07
CA VAL A 337 47.94 43.62 -2.17
C VAL A 337 47.31 42.28 -2.49
N TYR A 338 46.82 42.14 -3.69
CA TYR A 338 46.17 40.94 -4.17
C TYR A 338 47.14 40.13 -5.03
N ILE A 339 47.37 38.87 -4.67
CA ILE A 339 48.20 37.93 -5.43
C ILE A 339 47.35 37.37 -6.57
N LEU A 340 47.66 37.76 -7.78
CA LEU A 340 46.90 37.35 -8.98
C LEU A 340 47.19 35.91 -9.35
N LYS A 341 46.17 35.23 -9.92
CA LYS A 341 46.29 33.86 -10.47
C LYS A 341 46.87 33.86 -11.86
#